data_1996fc00cff6dd0e668df66e8ac40894
#
_entry.id   1996fc00cff6dd0e668df66e8ac40894
#
_cell.length_a   1.000
_cell.length_b   1.000
_cell.length_c   1.000
_cell.angle_alpha   90.00
_cell.angle_beta   90.00
_cell.angle_gamma   90.00
#
_symmetry.space_group_name_H-M   'P 1'
#
loop_
_entity.id
_entity.type
_entity.pdbx_description
1 polymer ?
#
loop_
_entity_poly.entity_id
_entity_poly.type
_entity_poly.pdbx_seq_one_letter_code
_entity_poly.pdbx_strand_id
1 'polypeptide(L)'
;RAKKNYMKIIKYFIEFIIIISLFCIFKIVGLRNASFLGGVLGKSFGPFFRSKSIIKKNIKIGLGEISQKQESEIINGMWENIGRTFAEYVFLKDFKFNKNNLNHIKINGLEYLNKIKKNKEVVVFYSGHFGNFELMAMELDKFGIKCAAIYRPLNNFFLNPVMEYFRLKYICP
;
A
#
# COMPACT_ATOMS: atom_id res chain seq x y z
N ARG A 1 31.11 14.46 -5.83
CA ARG A 1 29.62 14.62 -5.77
C ARG A 1 28.94 14.09 -7.04
N ALA A 2 29.40 14.41 -8.25
CA ALA A 2 28.80 13.98 -9.52
C ALA A 2 28.68 12.43 -9.63
N LYS A 3 29.75 11.68 -9.40
CA LYS A 3 29.75 10.19 -9.47
C LYS A 3 28.70 9.54 -8.56
N LYS A 4 28.46 10.10 -7.37
CA LYS A 4 27.44 9.61 -6.42
C LYS A 4 26.01 9.84 -6.95
N ASN A 5 25.78 10.94 -7.68
CA ASN A 5 24.50 11.23 -8.31
C ASN A 5 24.20 10.27 -9.47
N TYR A 6 25.17 9.98 -10.35
CA TYR A 6 25.00 9.02 -11.45
C TYR A 6 24.66 7.62 -10.94
N MET A 7 25.36 7.13 -9.93
CA MET A 7 25.05 5.82 -9.32
C MET A 7 23.63 5.77 -8.77
N LYS A 8 23.15 6.86 -8.16
CA LYS A 8 21.78 6.93 -7.63
C LYS A 8 20.74 6.88 -8.75
N ILE A 9 20.99 7.60 -9.86
CA ILE A 9 20.10 7.60 -11.04
C ILE A 9 20.01 6.21 -11.64
N ILE A 10 21.15 5.56 -11.89
CA ILE A 10 21.19 4.20 -12.43
C ILE A 10 20.45 3.21 -11.50
N LYS A 11 20.70 3.29 -10.20
CA LYS A 11 19.99 2.47 -9.21
C LYS A 11 18.48 2.66 -9.31
N TYR A 12 18.00 3.90 -9.33
CA TYR A 12 16.57 4.19 -9.38
C TYR A 12 15.94 3.75 -10.71
N PHE A 13 16.68 3.85 -11.80
CA PHE A 13 16.21 3.35 -13.08
C PHE A 13 16.09 1.82 -13.09
N ILE A 14 17.08 1.10 -12.56
CA ILE A 14 17.02 -0.36 -12.42
C ILE A 14 15.84 -0.77 -11.53
N GLU A 15 15.67 -0.13 -10.36
CA GLU A 15 14.53 -0.36 -9.47
C GLU A 15 13.19 -0.14 -10.21
N PHE A 16 13.08 0.93 -10.98
CA PHE A 16 11.91 1.25 -11.77
C PHE A 16 11.59 0.13 -12.78
N ILE A 17 12.58 -0.31 -13.56
CA ILE A 17 12.39 -1.39 -14.54
C ILE A 17 11.94 -2.70 -13.85
N ILE A 18 12.58 -3.06 -12.74
CA ILE A 18 12.20 -4.26 -11.97
C ILE A 18 10.74 -4.16 -11.50
N ILE A 19 10.35 -3.02 -10.94
CA ILE A 19 9.01 -2.82 -10.39
C ILE A 19 7.95 -2.84 -11.50
N ILE A 20 8.20 -2.16 -12.63
CA ILE A 20 7.26 -2.19 -13.76
C ILE A 20 7.14 -3.60 -14.35
N SER A 21 8.24 -4.32 -14.47
CA SER A 21 8.21 -5.73 -14.92
C SER A 21 7.38 -6.61 -13.98
N LEU A 22 7.55 -6.43 -12.66
CA LEU A 22 6.72 -7.13 -11.67
C LEU A 22 5.24 -6.75 -11.81
N PHE A 23 4.92 -5.48 -12.02
CA PHE A 23 3.54 -5.04 -12.24
C PHE A 23 2.91 -5.68 -13.47
N CYS A 24 3.66 -5.82 -14.56
CA CYS A 24 3.21 -6.55 -15.75
C CYS A 24 2.93 -8.03 -15.42
N ILE A 25 3.85 -8.71 -14.74
CA ILE A 25 3.67 -10.10 -14.31
C ILE A 25 2.42 -10.24 -13.42
N PHE A 26 2.29 -9.38 -12.40
CA PHE A 26 1.13 -9.40 -11.51
C PHE A 26 -0.19 -9.22 -12.28
N LYS A 27 -0.21 -8.32 -13.27
CA LYS A 27 -1.42 -8.11 -14.07
C LYS A 27 -1.79 -9.35 -14.89
N ILE A 28 -0.80 -10.09 -15.41
CA ILE A 28 -1.01 -11.32 -16.19
C ILE A 28 -1.54 -12.46 -15.31
N VAL A 29 -0.95 -12.65 -14.12
CA VAL A 29 -1.31 -13.80 -13.26
C VAL A 29 -2.65 -13.60 -12.51
N GLY A 30 -3.20 -12.40 -12.56
CA GLY A 30 -4.47 -12.04 -11.93
C GLY A 30 -4.37 -11.75 -10.43
N LEU A 31 -5.37 -11.06 -9.87
CA LEU A 31 -5.36 -10.48 -8.53
C LEU A 31 -4.96 -11.49 -7.43
N ARG A 32 -5.60 -12.66 -7.41
CA ARG A 32 -5.39 -13.65 -6.33
C ARG A 32 -3.95 -14.16 -6.29
N ASN A 33 -3.43 -14.54 -7.47
CA ASN A 33 -2.05 -15.05 -7.58
C ASN A 33 -1.04 -13.94 -7.38
N ALA A 34 -1.30 -12.73 -7.89
CA ALA A 34 -0.46 -11.56 -7.70
C ALA A 34 -0.32 -11.21 -6.21
N SER A 35 -1.44 -11.16 -5.47
CA SER A 35 -1.42 -10.90 -4.02
C SER A 35 -0.62 -11.99 -3.28
N PHE A 36 -0.82 -13.27 -3.62
CA PHE A 36 -0.04 -14.36 -3.03
C PHE A 36 1.47 -14.23 -3.31
N LEU A 37 1.84 -14.07 -4.58
CA LEU A 37 3.23 -13.88 -5.00
C LEU A 37 3.86 -12.65 -4.37
N GLY A 38 3.11 -11.54 -4.33
CA GLY A 38 3.53 -10.32 -3.65
C GLY A 38 3.84 -10.55 -2.17
N GLY A 39 2.99 -11.30 -1.48
CA GLY A 39 3.22 -11.70 -0.09
C GLY A 39 4.48 -12.53 0.11
N VAL A 40 4.72 -13.50 -0.76
CA VAL A 40 5.94 -14.33 -0.74
C VAL A 40 7.18 -13.47 -0.98
N LEU A 41 7.17 -12.62 -2.01
CA LEU A 41 8.26 -11.69 -2.31
C LEU A 41 8.50 -10.71 -1.15
N GLY A 42 7.43 -10.19 -0.56
CA GLY A 42 7.51 -9.30 0.61
C GLY A 42 8.22 -9.96 1.78
N LYS A 43 7.84 -11.17 2.15
CA LYS A 43 8.53 -11.95 3.21
C LYS A 43 9.99 -12.24 2.90
N SER A 44 10.30 -12.58 1.66
CA SER A 44 11.65 -12.97 1.26
C SER A 44 12.61 -11.79 1.14
N PHE A 45 12.16 -10.68 0.54
CA PHE A 45 13.03 -9.55 0.23
C PHE A 45 12.82 -8.35 1.18
N GLY A 46 11.66 -8.23 1.82
CA GLY A 46 11.32 -7.13 2.72
C GLY A 46 12.38 -6.87 3.80
N PRO A 47 12.90 -7.90 4.49
CA PRO A 47 13.92 -7.71 5.52
C PRO A 47 15.19 -6.98 5.08
N PHE A 48 15.49 -6.94 3.77
CA PHE A 48 16.65 -6.20 3.24
C PHE A 48 16.40 -4.69 3.13
N PHE A 49 15.14 -4.24 3.16
CA PHE A 49 14.80 -2.82 3.00
C PHE A 49 14.76 -2.03 4.31
N ARG A 50 14.71 -2.70 5.45
CA ARG A 50 14.61 -2.02 6.74
C ARG A 50 15.45 -2.73 7.81
N SER A 51 16.11 -1.94 8.65
CA SER A 51 16.87 -2.47 9.78
C SER A 51 15.97 -3.24 10.76
N LYS A 52 16.36 -4.47 11.09
CA LYS A 52 15.67 -5.29 12.10
C LYS A 52 15.59 -4.60 13.45
N SER A 53 16.61 -3.85 13.84
CA SER A 53 16.63 -3.13 15.12
C SER A 53 15.55 -2.06 15.21
N ILE A 54 15.29 -1.35 14.11
CA ILE A 54 14.21 -0.34 14.04
C ILE A 54 12.85 -1.00 14.15
N ILE A 55 12.64 -2.13 13.45
CA ILE A 55 11.37 -2.86 13.50
C ILE A 55 11.11 -3.35 14.92
N LYS A 56 12.09 -4.00 15.56
CA LYS A 56 11.99 -4.48 16.95
C LYS A 56 11.70 -3.35 17.93
N LYS A 57 12.40 -2.22 17.80
CA LYS A 57 12.14 -1.03 18.63
C LYS A 57 10.69 -0.56 18.50
N ASN A 58 10.17 -0.50 17.27
CA ASN A 58 8.79 -0.08 17.04
C ASN A 58 7.78 -1.08 17.61
N ILE A 59 8.01 -2.39 17.49
CA ILE A 59 7.19 -3.44 18.09
C ILE A 59 7.17 -3.26 19.61
N LYS A 60 8.34 -3.08 20.24
CA LYS A 60 8.44 -2.87 21.68
C LYS A 60 7.69 -1.62 22.15
N ILE A 61 7.74 -0.52 21.38
CA ILE A 61 7.00 0.72 21.71
C ILE A 61 5.48 0.49 21.60
N GLY A 62 5.02 -0.24 20.57
CA GLY A 62 3.60 -0.42 20.32
C GLY A 62 2.94 -1.53 21.13
N LEU A 63 3.67 -2.61 21.43
CA LEU A 63 3.11 -3.82 22.03
C LEU A 63 3.78 -4.22 23.35
N GLY A 64 4.81 -3.51 23.79
CA GLY A 64 5.59 -3.87 24.98
C GLY A 64 6.52 -5.06 24.73
N GLU A 65 6.80 -5.80 25.79
CA GLU A 65 7.60 -7.04 25.72
C GLU A 65 6.72 -8.20 25.25
N ILE A 66 7.12 -8.83 24.17
CA ILE A 66 6.45 -10.00 23.59
C ILE A 66 7.46 -11.13 23.39
N SER A 67 6.98 -12.35 23.21
CA SER A 67 7.84 -13.50 22.95
C SER A 67 8.54 -13.36 21.58
N GLN A 68 9.71 -13.99 21.45
CA GLN A 68 10.45 -14.01 20.19
C GLN A 68 9.64 -14.63 19.04
N LYS A 69 8.79 -15.59 19.34
CA LYS A 69 7.87 -16.20 18.37
C LYS A 69 6.87 -15.17 17.84
N GLN A 70 6.19 -14.46 18.74
CA GLN A 70 5.25 -13.39 18.37
C GLN A 70 5.92 -12.27 17.59
N GLU A 71 7.11 -11.85 18.01
CA GLU A 71 7.90 -10.84 17.25
C GLU A 71 8.14 -11.30 15.82
N SER A 72 8.56 -12.55 15.61
CA SER A 72 8.83 -13.12 14.29
C SER A 72 7.56 -13.20 13.43
N GLU A 73 6.44 -13.63 14.03
CA GLU A 73 5.15 -13.70 13.34
C GLU A 73 4.68 -12.32 12.88
N ILE A 74 4.81 -11.29 13.72
CA ILE A 74 4.46 -9.91 13.39
C ILE A 74 5.34 -9.37 12.25
N ILE A 75 6.66 -9.60 12.32
CA ILE A 75 7.59 -9.15 11.27
C ILE A 75 7.26 -9.83 9.93
N ASN A 76 7.03 -11.12 9.94
CA ASN A 76 6.69 -11.87 8.73
C ASN A 76 5.34 -11.42 8.15
N GLY A 77 4.32 -11.26 9.00
CA GLY A 77 3.01 -10.75 8.59
C GLY A 77 3.07 -9.34 8.03
N MET A 78 3.85 -8.47 8.63
CA MET A 78 4.07 -7.10 8.15
C MET A 78 4.66 -7.10 6.72
N TRP A 79 5.71 -7.87 6.48
CA TRP A 79 6.34 -7.93 5.16
C TRP A 79 5.44 -8.61 4.12
N GLU A 80 4.72 -9.65 4.53
CA GLU A 80 3.70 -10.28 3.67
C GLU A 80 2.64 -9.27 3.25
N ASN A 81 2.09 -8.52 4.20
CA ASN A 81 1.06 -7.52 3.93
C ASN A 81 1.56 -6.39 3.00
N ILE A 82 2.77 -5.89 3.24
CA ILE A 82 3.38 -4.87 2.37
C ILE A 82 3.52 -5.41 0.94
N GLY A 83 4.00 -6.65 0.79
CA GLY A 83 4.16 -7.27 -0.52
C GLY A 83 2.84 -7.51 -1.25
N ARG A 84 1.79 -7.95 -0.53
CA ARG A 84 0.43 -8.10 -1.07
C ARG A 84 -0.12 -6.76 -1.54
N THR A 85 -0.11 -5.75 -0.69
CA THR A 85 -0.57 -4.39 -1.03
C THR A 85 0.14 -3.85 -2.26
N PHE A 86 1.46 -4.05 -2.34
CA PHE A 86 2.24 -3.63 -3.50
C PHE A 86 1.81 -4.34 -4.79
N ALA A 87 1.60 -5.65 -4.76
CA ALA A 87 1.14 -6.41 -5.91
C ALA A 87 -0.29 -6.03 -6.34
N GLU A 88 -1.13 -5.64 -5.39
CA GLU A 88 -2.51 -5.25 -5.62
C GLU A 88 -2.66 -3.86 -6.29
N TYR A 89 -1.61 -3.05 -6.31
CA TYR A 89 -1.63 -1.72 -6.95
C TYR A 89 -2.08 -1.75 -8.42
N VAL A 90 -1.67 -2.76 -9.17
CA VAL A 90 -2.06 -2.89 -10.58
C VAL A 90 -3.55 -3.23 -10.79
N PHE A 91 -4.25 -3.56 -9.71
CA PHE A 91 -5.68 -3.88 -9.70
C PHE A 91 -6.55 -2.78 -9.09
N LEU A 92 -5.99 -1.62 -8.71
CA LEU A 92 -6.75 -0.51 -8.13
C LEU A 92 -7.93 -0.08 -9.01
N LYS A 93 -7.76 -0.11 -10.34
CA LYS A 93 -8.86 0.11 -11.29
C LYS A 93 -9.98 -0.92 -11.12
N ASP A 94 -9.64 -2.17 -10.93
CA ASP A 94 -10.60 -3.26 -10.81
C ASP A 94 -11.36 -3.16 -9.48
N PHE A 95 -10.71 -2.77 -8.40
CA PHE A 95 -11.35 -2.43 -7.11
C PHE A 95 -12.25 -1.20 -7.21
N LYS A 96 -11.78 -0.13 -7.87
CA LYS A 96 -12.54 1.12 -8.00
C LYS A 96 -13.89 0.90 -8.71
N PHE A 97 -13.87 0.16 -9.82
CA PHE A 97 -15.03 -0.04 -10.68
C PHE A 97 -15.73 -1.38 -10.45
N ASN A 98 -15.38 -2.08 -9.38
CA ASN A 98 -15.98 -3.37 -9.00
C ASN A 98 -16.11 -4.36 -10.17
N LYS A 99 -15.07 -4.43 -11.03
CA LYS A 99 -15.03 -5.34 -12.15
C LYS A 99 -15.09 -6.78 -11.65
N ASN A 100 -15.86 -7.62 -12.33
CA ASN A 100 -16.02 -9.05 -12.03
C ASN A 100 -16.76 -9.38 -10.72
N ASN A 101 -17.66 -8.51 -10.23
CA ASN A 101 -18.43 -8.73 -8.99
C ASN A 101 -17.53 -9.11 -7.80
N LEU A 102 -16.36 -8.54 -7.74
CA LEU A 102 -15.39 -8.78 -6.67
C LEU A 102 -15.85 -8.05 -5.40
N ASN A 103 -16.75 -8.68 -4.64
CA ASN A 103 -17.13 -8.22 -3.29
C ASN A 103 -15.96 -8.43 -2.30
N HIS A 104 -14.79 -7.86 -2.62
CA HIS A 104 -13.60 -7.98 -1.79
C HIS A 104 -13.60 -7.03 -0.59
N ILE A 105 -14.49 -6.05 -0.58
CA ILE A 105 -14.51 -5.00 0.43
C ILE A 105 -15.85 -5.05 1.14
N LYS A 106 -15.79 -5.24 2.46
CA LYS A 106 -16.93 -5.08 3.35
C LYS A 106 -16.73 -3.82 4.18
N ILE A 107 -17.69 -2.90 4.12
CA ILE A 107 -17.66 -1.67 4.90
C ILE A 107 -18.57 -1.88 6.12
N ASN A 108 -17.99 -1.75 7.31
CA ASN A 108 -18.74 -1.66 8.56
C ASN A 108 -18.81 -0.18 8.97
N GLY A 109 -19.89 0.25 9.58
CA GLY A 109 -20.08 1.66 10.00
C GLY A 109 -20.55 2.58 8.88
N LEU A 110 -21.25 2.08 7.88
CA LEU A 110 -21.84 2.89 6.81
C LEU A 110 -22.75 4.00 7.33
N GLU A 111 -23.37 3.81 8.48
CA GLU A 111 -24.22 4.81 9.15
C GLU A 111 -23.44 6.08 9.49
N TYR A 112 -22.17 5.98 9.86
CA TYR A 112 -21.31 7.15 10.11
C TYR A 112 -21.02 7.92 8.82
N LEU A 113 -20.71 7.21 7.72
CA LEU A 113 -20.48 7.84 6.42
C LEU A 113 -21.75 8.52 5.88
N ASN A 114 -22.91 7.89 6.06
CA ASN A 114 -24.19 8.47 5.71
C ASN A 114 -24.47 9.77 6.51
N LYS A 115 -24.20 9.77 7.81
CA LYS A 115 -24.34 10.94 8.65
C LYS A 115 -23.44 12.08 8.19
N ILE A 116 -22.15 11.82 7.98
CA ILE A 116 -21.18 12.81 7.48
C ILE A 116 -21.68 13.44 6.17
N LYS A 117 -22.11 12.59 5.23
CA LYS A 117 -22.58 13.05 3.92
C LYS A 117 -23.87 13.86 4.01
N LYS A 118 -24.85 13.39 4.81
CA LYS A 118 -26.14 14.07 5.00
C LYS A 118 -25.96 15.42 5.63
N ASN A 119 -25.13 15.51 6.67
CA ASN A 119 -24.91 16.73 7.43
C ASN A 119 -23.84 17.64 6.80
N LYS A 120 -23.15 17.19 5.75
CA LYS A 120 -21.99 17.89 5.14
C LYS A 120 -20.91 18.24 6.19
N GLU A 121 -20.65 17.30 7.10
CA GLU A 121 -19.69 17.50 8.19
C GLU A 121 -18.26 17.56 7.66
N VAL A 122 -17.46 18.47 8.21
CA VAL A 122 -16.01 18.49 7.96
C VAL A 122 -15.35 17.53 8.95
N VAL A 123 -14.67 16.53 8.43
CA VAL A 123 -14.09 15.44 9.24
C VAL A 123 -12.64 15.19 8.88
N VAL A 124 -11.88 14.69 9.83
CA VAL A 124 -10.52 14.21 9.63
C VAL A 124 -10.53 12.69 9.80
N PHE A 125 -10.17 11.97 8.74
CA PHE A 125 -9.97 10.53 8.81
C PHE A 125 -8.50 10.24 9.13
N TYR A 126 -8.25 9.39 10.12
CA TYR A 126 -6.92 8.87 10.40
C TYR A 126 -6.95 7.35 10.46
N SER A 127 -5.91 6.73 9.95
CA SER A 127 -5.80 5.27 9.87
C SER A 127 -4.35 4.82 9.97
N GLY A 128 -4.17 3.53 10.20
CA GLY A 128 -2.86 2.87 10.10
C GLY A 128 -2.69 2.13 8.77
N HIS A 129 -1.47 1.66 8.53
CA HIS A 129 -1.16 0.83 7.35
C HIS A 129 -1.57 -0.65 7.61
N PHE A 130 -2.87 -0.88 7.80
CA PHE A 130 -3.44 -2.20 8.01
C PHE A 130 -4.04 -2.72 6.71
N GLY A 131 -3.79 -3.99 6.37
CA GLY A 131 -4.27 -4.57 5.13
C GLY A 131 -3.86 -3.74 3.91
N ASN A 132 -4.73 -3.64 2.93
CA ASN A 132 -4.56 -2.70 1.82
C ASN A 132 -5.20 -1.36 2.18
N PHE A 133 -4.46 -0.54 2.90
CA PHE A 133 -4.90 0.78 3.41
C PHE A 133 -5.30 1.78 2.29
N GLU A 134 -4.81 1.60 1.08
CA GLU A 134 -5.18 2.46 -0.07
C GLU A 134 -6.67 2.35 -0.42
N LEU A 135 -7.30 1.19 -0.14
CA LEU A 135 -8.71 0.98 -0.43
C LEU A 135 -9.64 1.81 0.44
N MET A 136 -9.21 2.23 1.63
CA MET A 136 -10.03 3.07 2.51
C MET A 136 -10.37 4.42 1.86
N ALA A 137 -9.38 5.13 1.36
CA ALA A 137 -9.61 6.42 0.69
C ALA A 137 -10.40 6.25 -0.61
N MET A 138 -10.17 5.15 -1.35
CA MET A 138 -10.94 4.79 -2.53
C MET A 138 -12.43 4.60 -2.19
N GLU A 139 -12.75 3.90 -1.10
CA GLU A 139 -14.14 3.67 -0.71
C GLU A 139 -14.82 4.97 -0.25
N LEU A 140 -14.12 5.86 0.43
CA LEU A 140 -14.65 7.19 0.77
C LEU A 140 -15.01 7.99 -0.49
N ASP A 141 -14.15 7.98 -1.50
CA ASP A 141 -14.42 8.63 -2.79
C ASP A 141 -15.61 7.98 -3.52
N LYS A 142 -15.68 6.64 -3.58
CA LYS A 142 -16.83 5.91 -4.14
C LYS A 142 -18.15 6.26 -3.42
N PHE A 143 -18.08 6.53 -2.13
CA PHE A 143 -19.22 6.96 -1.33
C PHE A 143 -19.61 8.42 -1.59
N GLY A 144 -18.79 9.17 -2.33
CA GLY A 144 -18.98 10.57 -2.67
C GLY A 144 -18.52 11.54 -1.59
N ILE A 145 -17.64 11.10 -0.70
CA ILE A 145 -16.95 11.95 0.30
C ILE A 145 -15.63 12.37 -0.32
N LYS A 146 -15.52 13.65 -0.69
CA LYS A 146 -14.27 14.20 -1.22
C LYS A 146 -13.24 14.31 -0.12
N CYS A 147 -12.09 13.64 -0.30
CA CYS A 147 -10.98 13.62 0.63
C CYS A 147 -9.74 14.26 0.03
N ALA A 148 -8.94 14.90 0.86
CA ALA A 148 -7.55 15.24 0.55
C ALA A 148 -6.63 14.39 1.41
N ALA A 149 -5.61 13.78 0.81
CA ALA A 149 -4.65 12.94 1.51
C ALA A 149 -3.27 13.59 1.54
N ILE A 150 -2.64 13.59 2.71
CA ILE A 150 -1.25 14.00 2.85
C ILE A 150 -0.39 12.76 2.67
N TYR A 151 0.51 12.78 1.70
CA TYR A 151 1.43 11.68 1.46
C TYR A 151 2.86 12.18 1.24
N ARG A 152 3.82 11.29 1.49
CA ARG A 152 5.23 11.57 1.18
C ARG A 152 5.57 11.00 -0.21
N PRO A 153 6.07 11.81 -1.15
CA PRO A 153 6.55 11.32 -2.44
C PRO A 153 7.63 10.24 -2.29
N LEU A 154 7.67 9.32 -3.26
CA LEU A 154 8.70 8.29 -3.28
C LEU A 154 10.06 8.91 -3.58
N ASN A 155 11.11 8.36 -2.96
CA ASN A 155 12.48 8.80 -3.24
C ASN A 155 12.93 8.50 -4.67
N ASN A 156 12.36 7.46 -5.30
CA ASN A 156 12.61 7.09 -6.68
C ASN A 156 11.75 7.95 -7.61
N PHE A 157 12.37 8.93 -8.25
CA PHE A 157 11.67 9.90 -9.11
C PHE A 157 11.16 9.31 -10.43
N PHE A 158 11.61 8.13 -10.86
CA PHE A 158 11.01 7.42 -12.00
C PHE A 158 9.71 6.72 -11.60
N LEU A 159 9.65 6.19 -10.38
CA LEU A 159 8.50 5.45 -9.90
C LEU A 159 7.40 6.36 -9.33
N ASN A 160 7.80 7.52 -8.77
CA ASN A 160 6.85 8.42 -8.12
C ASN A 160 5.69 8.86 -9.02
N PRO A 161 5.91 9.28 -10.30
CA PRO A 161 4.82 9.65 -11.20
C PRO A 161 3.83 8.51 -11.46
N VAL A 162 4.30 7.26 -11.51
CA VAL A 162 3.44 6.09 -11.69
C VAL A 162 2.54 5.90 -10.48
N MET A 163 3.09 6.00 -9.27
CA MET A 163 2.32 5.87 -8.04
C MET A 163 1.34 7.03 -7.84
N GLU A 164 1.74 8.26 -8.17
CA GLU A 164 0.85 9.42 -8.18
C GLU A 164 -0.32 9.23 -9.14
N TYR A 165 -0.04 8.79 -10.36
CA TYR A 165 -1.09 8.49 -11.34
C TYR A 165 -2.13 7.52 -10.80
N PHE A 166 -1.70 6.42 -10.17
CA PHE A 166 -2.61 5.45 -9.57
C PHE A 166 -3.44 6.07 -8.43
N ARG A 167 -2.81 6.86 -7.57
CA ARG A 167 -3.47 7.51 -6.43
C ARG A 167 -4.48 8.54 -6.87
N LEU A 168 -4.09 9.47 -7.72
CA LEU A 168 -4.98 10.52 -8.24
C LEU A 168 -6.13 9.93 -9.05
N LYS A 169 -5.89 8.85 -9.79
CA LYS A 169 -6.93 8.29 -10.66
C LYS A 169 -7.91 7.37 -9.95
N TYR A 170 -7.45 6.61 -8.95
CA TYR A 170 -8.24 5.52 -8.40
C TYR A 170 -8.49 5.62 -6.90
N ILE A 171 -7.69 6.35 -6.15
CA ILE A 171 -7.77 6.36 -4.69
C ILE A 171 -8.38 7.66 -4.19
N CYS A 172 -7.74 8.78 -4.44
CA CYS A 172 -8.14 10.10 -3.96
C CYS A 172 -7.85 11.12 -5.07
N PRO A 173 -8.81 11.34 -5.99
CA PRO A 173 -8.68 12.29 -7.11
C PRO A 173 -8.67 13.74 -6.65
#